data_512ce002c9f1f4961065ec88c123ceae
#
_entry.id   512ce002c9f1f4961065ec88c123ceae
#
_cell.length_a   1.000
_cell.length_b   1.000
_cell.length_c   1.000
_cell.angle_alpha   90.00
_cell.angle_beta   90.00
_cell.angle_gamma   90.00
#
_symmetry.space_group_name_H-M   'P 1'
#
loop_
_entity.id
_entity.type
_entity.pdbx_description
1 polymer ?
#
loop_
_entity_poly.entity_id
_entity_poly.type
_entity_poly.pdbx_seq_one_letter_code
_entity_poly.pdbx_strand_id
1 'polypeptide(L)'
;MYKRQDLIRLRTEHRDAQVYVYPSVAAPEHAQALFLDVMERANQLALDPEFYHSIRNNCTTNLAGHVNEISSKKIRYGWRVLLPGLSAKYAYDLGLLDNRIPFEELTELALVNDLALEHRDAADFSQKIRARHSRVARYAELDARFK
;
A
#
# COMPACT_ATOMS: atom_id res chain seq x y z
N MET A 1 -18.64 -10.33 -1.66
CA MET A 1 -17.18 -10.10 -1.68
C MET A 1 -16.95 -8.61 -1.86
N TYR A 2 -16.32 -7.95 -0.89
CA TYR A 2 -16.04 -6.52 -0.97
C TYR A 2 -15.03 -6.23 -2.07
N LYS A 3 -15.38 -5.37 -3.01
CA LYS A 3 -14.46 -4.90 -4.03
C LYS A 3 -13.55 -3.82 -3.44
N ARG A 4 -12.38 -3.61 -4.02
CA ARG A 4 -11.48 -2.48 -3.65
C ARG A 4 -12.23 -1.15 -3.64
N GLN A 5 -13.13 -0.95 -4.58
CA GLN A 5 -14.03 0.19 -4.69
C GLN A 5 -14.83 0.41 -3.40
N ASP A 6 -15.46 -0.65 -2.86
CA ASP A 6 -16.26 -0.55 -1.63
C ASP A 6 -15.41 -0.16 -0.43
N LEU A 7 -14.20 -0.72 -0.30
CA LEU A 7 -13.28 -0.37 0.78
C LEU A 7 -12.82 1.09 0.73
N ILE A 8 -12.49 1.60 -0.46
CA ILE A 8 -12.05 2.98 -0.64
C ILE A 8 -13.23 3.92 -0.37
N ARG A 9 -14.42 3.66 -0.93
CA ARG A 9 -15.63 4.44 -0.67
C ARG A 9 -15.98 4.52 0.82
N LEU A 10 -15.89 3.40 1.55
CA LEU A 10 -16.10 3.40 2.99
C LEU A 10 -15.16 4.39 3.71
N ARG A 11 -13.94 4.54 3.24
CA ARG A 11 -12.96 5.44 3.85
C ARG A 11 -13.14 6.89 3.41
N THR A 12 -13.34 7.13 2.11
CA THR A 12 -13.40 8.48 1.55
C THR A 12 -14.77 9.15 1.74
N GLU A 13 -15.88 8.41 1.53
CA GLU A 13 -17.22 8.98 1.54
C GLU A 13 -17.89 8.92 2.94
N HIS A 14 -17.70 7.80 3.67
CA HIS A 14 -18.39 7.60 4.95
C HIS A 14 -17.58 7.99 6.18
N ARG A 15 -16.24 8.00 6.08
CA ARG A 15 -15.35 8.30 7.19
C ARG A 15 -14.53 9.57 7.00
N ASP A 16 -14.69 10.23 5.88
CA ASP A 16 -13.93 11.44 5.50
C ASP A 16 -12.41 11.28 5.74
N ALA A 17 -11.91 10.07 5.46
CA ALA A 17 -10.51 9.75 5.66
C ALA A 17 -9.71 9.98 4.38
N GLN A 18 -8.50 10.49 4.51
CA GLN A 18 -7.53 10.54 3.40
C GLN A 18 -7.05 9.13 3.08
N VAL A 19 -7.12 8.76 1.81
CA VAL A 19 -6.68 7.45 1.30
C VAL A 19 -5.54 7.65 0.31
N TYR A 20 -4.44 6.97 0.58
CA TYR A 20 -3.24 7.01 -0.23
C TYR A 20 -2.98 5.65 -0.88
N VAL A 21 -2.71 5.65 -2.18
CA VAL A 21 -2.33 4.44 -2.94
C VAL A 21 -0.93 4.65 -3.50
N TYR A 22 0.07 4.13 -2.81
CA TYR A 22 1.46 4.24 -3.20
C TYR A 22 1.87 3.16 -4.21
N PRO A 23 2.62 3.50 -5.27
CA PRO A 23 3.26 2.50 -6.13
C PRO A 23 4.41 1.84 -5.38
N SER A 24 4.43 0.51 -5.36
CA SER A 24 5.57 -0.26 -4.84
C SER A 24 6.59 -0.51 -5.94
N VAL A 25 7.85 -0.70 -5.55
CA VAL A 25 8.95 -1.07 -6.46
C VAL A 25 9.23 -2.58 -6.45
N ALA A 26 8.29 -3.37 -5.93
CA ALA A 26 8.43 -4.82 -5.87
C ALA A 26 8.48 -5.42 -7.29
N ALA A 27 9.42 -6.33 -7.52
CA ALA A 27 9.45 -7.14 -8.73
C ALA A 27 8.19 -8.05 -8.80
N PRO A 28 7.73 -8.44 -10.00
CA PRO A 28 6.54 -9.28 -10.16
C PRO A 28 6.59 -10.56 -9.33
N GLU A 29 7.75 -11.19 -9.20
CA GLU A 29 7.98 -12.41 -8.42
C GLU A 29 7.74 -12.19 -6.94
N HIS A 30 8.18 -11.04 -6.39
CA HIS A 30 7.92 -10.67 -5.00
C HIS A 30 6.43 -10.36 -4.77
N ALA A 31 5.77 -9.72 -5.74
CA ALA A 31 4.34 -9.45 -5.66
C ALA A 31 3.53 -10.75 -5.67
N GLN A 32 3.92 -11.73 -6.49
CA GLN A 32 3.32 -13.06 -6.54
C GLN A 32 3.55 -13.82 -5.23
N ALA A 33 4.78 -13.83 -4.72
CA ALA A 33 5.11 -14.49 -3.46
C ALA A 33 4.31 -13.89 -2.29
N LEU A 34 4.22 -12.54 -2.21
CA LEU A 34 3.40 -11.86 -1.21
C LEU A 34 1.92 -12.27 -1.30
N PHE A 35 1.37 -12.34 -2.50
CA PHE A 35 -0.01 -12.74 -2.70
C PHE A 35 -0.27 -14.16 -2.21
N LEU A 36 0.62 -15.10 -2.53
CA LEU A 36 0.49 -16.50 -2.12
C LEU A 36 0.58 -16.65 -0.60
N ASP A 37 1.54 -15.98 0.03
CA ASP A 37 1.74 -16.01 1.48
C ASP A 37 0.53 -15.40 2.24
N VAL A 38 -0.01 -14.27 1.75
CA VAL A 38 -1.25 -13.69 2.30
C VAL A 38 -2.46 -14.63 2.13
N MET A 39 -2.57 -15.33 0.99
CA MET A 39 -3.65 -16.28 0.76
C MET A 39 -3.53 -17.50 1.67
N GLU A 40 -2.34 -18.02 1.88
CA GLU A 40 -2.06 -19.09 2.81
C GLU A 40 -2.46 -18.71 4.24
N ARG A 41 -2.05 -17.52 4.68
CA ARG A 41 -2.46 -16.98 5.99
C ARG A 41 -3.98 -16.83 6.12
N ALA A 42 -4.66 -16.36 5.07
CA ALA A 42 -6.12 -16.26 5.06
C ALA A 42 -6.79 -17.63 5.22
N ASN A 43 -6.26 -18.68 4.57
CA ASN A 43 -6.74 -20.05 4.72
C ASN A 43 -6.49 -20.60 6.14
N GLN A 44 -5.31 -20.33 6.73
CA GLN A 44 -5.01 -20.71 8.12
C GLN A 44 -6.01 -20.07 9.08
N LEU A 45 -6.26 -18.76 8.96
CA LEU A 45 -7.23 -18.05 9.79
C LEU A 45 -8.69 -18.52 9.60
N ALA A 46 -9.02 -19.05 8.44
CA ALA A 46 -10.34 -19.66 8.21
C ALA A 46 -10.52 -20.99 8.94
N LEU A 47 -9.43 -21.74 9.14
CA LEU A 47 -9.42 -23.03 9.83
C LEU A 47 -9.19 -22.87 11.35
N ASP A 48 -8.32 -21.95 11.72
CA ASP A 48 -7.93 -21.66 13.10
C ASP A 48 -7.96 -20.13 13.34
N PRO A 49 -9.12 -19.58 13.71
CA PRO A 49 -9.29 -18.15 13.91
C PRO A 49 -8.48 -17.61 15.10
N GLU A 50 -7.79 -16.50 14.89
CA GLU A 50 -7.04 -15.81 15.92
C GLU A 50 -7.70 -14.49 16.35
N PHE A 51 -7.53 -14.12 17.62
CA PHE A 51 -8.00 -12.84 18.10
C PHE A 51 -7.14 -11.68 17.59
N TYR A 52 -7.80 -10.61 17.16
CA TYR A 52 -7.14 -9.34 16.86
C TYR A 52 -6.49 -8.76 18.11
N HIS A 53 -5.26 -8.31 17.97
CA HIS A 53 -4.54 -7.63 19.04
C HIS A 53 -3.84 -6.38 18.48
N SER A 54 -4.23 -5.21 18.98
CA SER A 54 -3.79 -3.90 18.44
C SER A 54 -2.28 -3.73 18.30
N ILE A 55 -1.50 -4.45 19.09
CA ILE A 55 -0.03 -4.35 19.10
C ILE A 55 0.64 -5.53 18.36
N ARG A 56 0.14 -6.76 18.54
CA ARG A 56 0.85 -7.97 18.12
C ARG A 56 0.25 -8.66 16.89
N ASN A 57 -1.06 -8.52 16.69
CA ASN A 57 -1.80 -9.23 15.64
C ASN A 57 -2.82 -8.29 14.99
N ASN A 58 -2.35 -7.34 14.21
CA ASN A 58 -3.16 -6.37 13.47
C ASN A 58 -2.77 -6.35 11.98
N CYS A 59 -3.52 -5.62 11.16
CA CYS A 59 -3.30 -5.55 9.73
C CYS A 59 -1.88 -5.11 9.35
N THR A 60 -1.28 -4.19 10.10
CA THR A 60 0.06 -3.68 9.77
C THR A 60 1.16 -4.66 10.20
N THR A 61 1.01 -5.31 11.35
CA THR A 61 1.99 -6.30 11.83
C THR A 61 1.97 -7.56 10.96
N ASN A 62 0.79 -8.00 10.53
CA ASN A 62 0.66 -9.13 9.59
C ASN A 62 1.30 -8.78 8.24
N LEU A 63 1.01 -7.59 7.68
CA LEU A 63 1.64 -7.16 6.43
C LEU A 63 3.16 -7.08 6.55
N ALA A 64 3.69 -6.53 7.65
CA ALA A 64 5.13 -6.48 7.89
C ALA A 64 5.75 -7.88 7.99
N GLY A 65 5.04 -8.85 8.59
CA GLY A 65 5.41 -10.26 8.61
C GLY A 65 5.56 -10.82 7.20
N HIS A 66 4.52 -10.73 6.39
CA HIS A 66 4.52 -11.20 5.00
C HIS A 66 5.64 -10.59 4.16
N VAL A 67 5.86 -9.27 4.26
CA VAL A 67 6.98 -8.60 3.56
C VAL A 67 8.32 -9.13 4.05
N ASN A 68 8.46 -9.41 5.35
CA ASN A 68 9.69 -9.94 5.91
C ASN A 68 10.01 -11.37 5.47
N GLU A 69 9.01 -12.19 5.14
CA GLU A 69 9.27 -13.53 4.60
C GLU A 69 9.90 -13.48 3.21
N ILE A 70 9.44 -12.58 2.36
CA ILE A 70 9.82 -12.53 0.94
C ILE A 70 10.91 -11.51 0.59
N SER A 71 11.14 -10.51 1.44
CA SER A 71 12.08 -9.40 1.17
C SER A 71 13.39 -9.56 1.93
N SER A 72 14.49 -9.22 1.28
CA SER A 72 15.79 -9.05 1.95
C SER A 72 15.82 -7.84 2.89
N LYS A 73 14.97 -6.83 2.61
CA LYS A 73 14.80 -5.63 3.43
C LYS A 73 13.80 -5.92 4.53
N LYS A 74 14.27 -6.06 5.78
CA LYS A 74 13.42 -6.41 6.91
C LYS A 74 12.77 -5.19 7.55
N ILE A 75 11.44 -5.23 7.66
CA ILE A 75 10.65 -4.27 8.42
C ILE A 75 10.83 -4.61 9.90
N ARG A 76 11.50 -3.73 10.65
CA ARG A 76 11.67 -3.90 12.09
C ARG A 76 10.40 -3.48 12.81
N TYR A 77 9.92 -4.35 13.70
CA TYR A 77 8.77 -4.06 14.53
C TYR A 77 9.05 -2.85 15.45
N GLY A 78 8.13 -1.92 15.50
CA GLY A 78 8.25 -0.71 16.32
C GLY A 78 7.10 0.26 16.11
N TRP A 79 7.13 1.40 16.78
CA TRP A 79 6.08 2.43 16.73
C TRP A 79 5.83 2.99 15.31
N ARG A 80 6.84 2.99 14.42
CA ARG A 80 6.70 3.40 13.01
C ARG A 80 5.80 2.44 12.20
N VAL A 81 5.71 1.19 12.62
CA VAL A 81 4.81 0.18 12.03
C VAL A 81 3.42 0.26 12.65
N LEU A 82 3.34 0.56 13.96
CA LEU A 82 2.07 0.61 14.69
C LEU A 82 1.25 1.86 14.37
N LEU A 83 1.90 2.97 14.01
CA LEU A 83 1.22 4.23 13.69
C LEU A 83 1.03 4.36 12.18
N PRO A 84 -0.21 4.24 11.67
CA PRO A 84 -0.48 4.24 10.22
C PRO A 84 0.07 5.47 9.47
N GLY A 85 0.06 6.65 10.12
CA GLY A 85 0.59 7.88 9.54
C GLY A 85 2.10 7.88 9.31
N LEU A 86 2.84 6.95 9.91
CA LEU A 86 4.30 6.84 9.78
C LEU A 86 4.73 5.65 8.93
N SER A 87 3.84 4.71 8.68
CA SER A 87 4.16 3.46 7.97
C SER A 87 4.55 3.71 6.52
N ALA A 88 3.92 4.67 5.83
CA ALA A 88 4.25 5.04 4.46
C ALA A 88 5.67 5.62 4.35
N LYS A 89 6.01 6.58 5.23
CA LYS A 89 7.37 7.15 5.27
C LYS A 89 8.41 6.09 5.60
N TYR A 90 8.09 5.17 6.48
CA TYR A 90 8.99 4.06 6.81
C TYR A 90 9.19 3.09 5.63
N ALA A 91 8.14 2.76 4.91
CA ALA A 91 8.23 1.95 3.69
C ALA A 91 9.07 2.65 2.60
N TYR A 92 8.91 3.99 2.47
CA TYR A 92 9.72 4.80 1.58
C TYR A 92 11.22 4.79 1.97
N ASP A 93 11.54 5.00 3.25
CA ASP A 93 12.92 4.97 3.77
C ASP A 93 13.60 3.60 3.56
N LEU A 94 12.82 2.52 3.63
CA LEU A 94 13.27 1.17 3.32
C LEU A 94 13.42 0.90 1.81
N GLY A 95 12.96 1.81 0.94
CA GLY A 95 12.94 1.62 -0.51
C GLY A 95 11.99 0.51 -0.96
N LEU A 96 10.86 0.35 -0.26
CA LEU A 96 9.73 -0.50 -0.69
C LEU A 96 8.76 0.27 -1.59
N LEU A 97 8.78 1.61 -1.49
CA LEU A 97 8.10 2.54 -2.38
C LEU A 97 9.13 3.22 -3.29
N ASP A 98 8.66 3.84 -4.36
CA ASP A 98 9.52 4.57 -5.27
C ASP A 98 10.15 5.79 -4.58
N ASN A 99 11.44 5.72 -4.27
CA ASN A 99 12.19 6.75 -3.58
C ASN A 99 13.08 7.59 -4.49
N ARG A 100 12.84 7.56 -5.81
CA ARG A 100 13.50 8.40 -6.80
C ARG A 100 12.96 9.83 -6.83
N ILE A 101 11.78 10.04 -6.23
CA ILE A 101 11.16 11.37 -6.04
C ILE A 101 11.00 11.65 -4.54
N PRO A 102 10.96 12.93 -4.11
CA PRO A 102 10.76 13.28 -2.71
C PRO A 102 9.48 12.67 -2.12
N PHE A 103 9.51 12.31 -0.84
CA PHE A 103 8.36 11.65 -0.18
C PHE A 103 7.11 12.50 -0.18
N GLU A 104 7.26 13.81 -0.01
CA GLU A 104 6.18 14.79 -0.02
C GLU A 104 5.44 14.78 -1.36
N GLU A 105 6.19 14.81 -2.46
CA GLU A 105 5.64 14.75 -3.81
C GLU A 105 5.00 13.39 -4.10
N LEU A 106 5.63 12.29 -3.67
CA LEU A 106 5.05 10.95 -3.76
C LEU A 106 3.71 10.87 -3.01
N THR A 107 3.62 11.51 -1.84
CA THR A 107 2.41 11.52 -1.02
C THR A 107 1.27 12.30 -1.70
N GLU A 108 1.56 13.45 -2.30
CA GLU A 108 0.58 14.23 -3.07
C GLU A 108 0.03 13.42 -4.26
N LEU A 109 0.91 12.74 -5.00
CA LEU A 109 0.52 11.90 -6.13
C LEU A 109 -0.25 10.65 -5.70
N ALA A 110 0.00 10.15 -4.49
CA ALA A 110 -0.64 8.95 -3.94
C ALA A 110 -2.03 9.22 -3.35
N LEU A 111 -2.39 10.47 -3.03
CA LEU A 111 -3.72 10.83 -2.53
C LEU A 111 -4.77 10.60 -3.61
N VAL A 112 -5.78 9.74 -3.33
CA VAL A 112 -6.75 9.30 -4.33
C VAL A 112 -8.19 9.71 -4.06
N ASN A 113 -8.46 10.54 -3.06
CA ASN A 113 -9.82 10.87 -2.65
C ASN A 113 -10.66 11.49 -3.79
N ASP A 114 -10.12 12.45 -4.51
CA ASP A 114 -10.76 13.10 -5.66
C ASP A 114 -11.02 12.11 -6.80
N LEU A 115 -10.03 11.30 -7.18
CA LEU A 115 -10.16 10.27 -8.20
C LEU A 115 -11.17 9.18 -7.78
N ALA A 116 -11.20 8.82 -6.51
CA ALA A 116 -12.14 7.85 -5.98
C ALA A 116 -13.58 8.37 -6.04
N LEU A 117 -13.80 9.65 -5.76
CA LEU A 117 -15.11 10.30 -5.85
C LEU A 117 -15.54 10.44 -7.31
N GLU A 118 -14.67 10.95 -8.18
CA GLU A 118 -14.94 11.15 -9.61
C GLU A 118 -15.31 9.85 -10.33
N HIS A 119 -14.61 8.76 -10.00
CA HIS A 119 -14.76 7.48 -10.69
C HIS A 119 -15.45 6.39 -9.86
N ARG A 120 -16.23 6.79 -8.85
CA ARG A 120 -16.83 5.88 -7.86
C ARG A 120 -17.62 4.71 -8.43
N ASP A 121 -18.27 4.90 -9.57
CA ASP A 121 -19.13 3.90 -10.23
C ASP A 121 -18.49 3.30 -11.50
N ALA A 122 -17.22 3.63 -11.78
CA ALA A 122 -16.52 3.16 -12.97
C ALA A 122 -16.15 1.67 -12.87
N ALA A 123 -16.39 0.92 -13.93
CA ALA A 123 -16.02 -0.49 -14.02
C ALA A 123 -14.49 -0.70 -13.92
N ASP A 124 -13.71 0.28 -14.40
CA ASP A 124 -12.25 0.34 -14.38
C ASP A 124 -11.70 1.16 -13.18
N PHE A 125 -12.48 1.32 -12.12
CA PHE A 125 -12.13 2.07 -10.90
C PHE A 125 -10.69 1.86 -10.45
N SER A 126 -10.23 0.60 -10.41
CA SER A 126 -8.87 0.26 -9.99
C SER A 126 -7.77 0.86 -10.87
N GLN A 127 -8.05 1.11 -12.14
CA GLN A 127 -7.11 1.77 -13.06
C GLN A 127 -7.17 3.29 -12.88
N LYS A 128 -8.37 3.83 -12.77
CA LYS A 128 -8.62 5.28 -12.62
C LYS A 128 -7.95 5.86 -11.37
N ILE A 129 -8.07 5.23 -10.22
CA ILE A 129 -7.43 5.71 -8.99
C ILE A 129 -5.89 5.65 -9.03
N ARG A 130 -5.30 4.95 -10.01
CA ARG A 130 -3.85 4.88 -10.23
C ARG A 130 -3.37 5.75 -11.39
N ALA A 131 -4.22 6.58 -11.95
CA ALA A 131 -3.87 7.42 -13.11
C ALA A 131 -2.62 8.29 -12.87
N ARG A 132 -2.37 8.69 -11.62
CA ARG A 132 -1.19 9.47 -11.23
C ARG A 132 0.09 8.66 -11.11
N HIS A 133 0.04 7.33 -11.02
CA HIS A 133 1.25 6.50 -10.91
C HIS A 133 2.15 6.59 -12.15
N SER A 134 1.58 6.84 -13.32
CA SER A 134 2.36 7.08 -14.54
C SER A 134 3.22 8.35 -14.47
N ARG A 135 2.79 9.34 -13.65
CA ARG A 135 3.59 10.56 -13.41
C ARG A 135 4.82 10.25 -12.57
N VAL A 136 4.67 9.40 -11.54
CA VAL A 136 5.81 8.96 -10.70
C VAL A 136 6.89 8.31 -11.56
N ALA A 137 6.52 7.40 -12.45
CA ALA A 137 7.47 6.78 -13.38
C ALA A 137 8.17 7.81 -14.27
N ARG A 138 7.42 8.77 -14.81
CA ARG A 138 7.96 9.83 -15.69
C ARG A 138 8.91 10.78 -14.96
N TYR A 139 8.61 11.18 -13.72
CA TYR A 139 9.51 12.01 -12.90
C TYR A 139 10.83 11.29 -12.65
N ALA A 140 10.78 10.03 -12.30
CA ALA A 140 11.96 9.21 -12.07
C ALA A 140 12.86 9.07 -13.32
N GLU A 141 12.26 9.00 -14.53
CA GLU A 141 13.00 8.99 -15.79
C GLU A 141 13.64 10.35 -16.11
N LEU A 142 12.96 11.45 -15.80
CA LEU A 142 13.50 12.80 -15.99
C LEU A 142 14.69 13.05 -15.07
N ASP A 143 14.56 12.77 -13.77
CA ASP A 143 15.65 12.96 -12.80
C ASP A 143 16.91 12.14 -13.16
N ALA A 144 16.71 10.94 -13.71
CA ALA A 144 17.82 10.09 -14.19
C ALA A 144 18.58 10.69 -15.39
N ARG A 145 17.96 11.59 -16.18
CA ARG A 145 18.61 12.24 -17.33
C ARG A 145 19.45 13.46 -16.97
N PHE A 146 19.25 14.01 -15.78
CA PHE A 146 19.94 15.22 -15.32
C PHE A 146 21.02 14.92 -14.26
N LYS A 147 21.26 13.66 -13.93
CA LYS A 147 22.37 13.16 -13.11
C LYS A 147 23.43 12.47 -13.94
#